data_700f302274389825f40fe74d7848a7a4
#
_entry.id   700f302274389825f40fe74d7848a7a4
#
_cell.length_a   1.000
_cell.length_b   1.000
_cell.length_c   1.000
_cell.angle_alpha   90.00
_cell.angle_beta   90.00
_cell.angle_gamma   90.00
#
_symmetry.space_group_name_H-M   'P 1'
#
loop_
_entity.id
_entity.type
_entity.pdbx_description
1 polymer ?
#
loop_
_entity_poly.entity_id
_entity_poly.type
_entity_poly.pdbx_seq_one_letter_code
_entity_poly.pdbx_strand_id
1 'polypeptide(L)'
;LDCTLRDGGYYTNWDFDDALVTTYINAMNQLPIDYIELGYRNVSSNGYTGKFGYSPVSILKHIRNNSKKKLAIMLNEKSTRPDDLSTLLIPIIGLVDMIRIAVDPINFERAVILAKEIKQFGFEVGFNTMYMSKWKEYEGFLDKLEKINGIADLFCMVDSFGGITPSDIKEITQIVKKKTTCPIGFHGHNNLQLGLINTLTAIEEGVDFVDATILGMGRGAGNLNMELLLTML
;
A
#
# COMPACT_ATOMS: atom_id res chain seq x y z
N LEU A 1 6.52 6.23 -0.14
CA LEU A 1 6.64 4.79 -0.44
C LEU A 1 6.56 4.56 -1.94
N ASP A 2 7.42 3.70 -2.50
CA ASP A 2 7.28 3.21 -3.87
C ASP A 2 6.45 1.92 -3.92
N CYS A 3 5.48 1.84 -4.83
CA CYS A 3 4.66 0.64 -5.04
C CYS A 3 4.68 0.13 -6.50
N THR A 4 5.77 0.41 -7.23
CA THR A 4 5.91 0.07 -8.67
C THR A 4 5.74 -1.44 -8.92
N LEU A 5 6.43 -2.29 -8.17
CA LEU A 5 6.35 -3.74 -8.39
C LEU A 5 4.99 -4.33 -8.03
N ARG A 6 4.30 -3.74 -7.03
CA ARG A 6 2.95 -4.20 -6.65
C ARG A 6 1.90 -3.73 -7.65
N ASP A 7 1.82 -2.43 -7.89
CA ASP A 7 0.74 -1.84 -8.71
C ASP A 7 1.04 -1.88 -10.21
N GLY A 8 2.29 -1.71 -10.59
CA GLY A 8 2.73 -1.94 -11.99
C GLY A 8 2.62 -3.40 -12.41
N GLY A 9 2.56 -4.33 -11.47
CA GLY A 9 2.36 -5.76 -11.74
C GLY A 9 1.06 -6.08 -12.49
N TYR A 10 0.06 -5.21 -12.47
CA TYR A 10 -1.15 -5.37 -13.29
C TYR A 10 -0.86 -5.38 -14.81
N TYR A 11 0.26 -4.79 -15.26
CA TYR A 11 0.67 -4.84 -16.67
C TYR A 11 1.45 -6.10 -17.03
N THR A 12 2.16 -6.71 -16.07
CA THR A 12 3.10 -7.82 -16.30
C THR A 12 2.65 -9.13 -15.68
N ASN A 13 1.43 -9.20 -15.13
CA ASN A 13 1.00 -10.30 -14.25
C ASN A 13 1.96 -10.54 -13.09
N TRP A 14 2.58 -9.48 -12.56
CA TRP A 14 3.60 -9.53 -11.48
C TRP A 14 4.83 -10.35 -11.85
N ASP A 15 5.09 -10.50 -13.13
CA ASP A 15 6.29 -11.14 -13.66
C ASP A 15 7.25 -10.05 -14.17
N PHE A 16 8.36 -9.90 -13.46
CA PHE A 16 9.41 -8.96 -13.78
C PHE A 16 10.73 -9.72 -13.94
N ASP A 17 11.52 -9.34 -14.93
CA ASP A 17 12.85 -9.88 -15.15
C ASP A 17 13.79 -9.61 -13.95
N ASP A 18 14.62 -10.58 -13.58
CA ASP A 18 15.50 -10.50 -12.40
C ASP A 18 16.55 -9.39 -12.52
N ALA A 19 17.07 -9.16 -13.73
CA ALA A 19 18.06 -8.10 -13.96
C ALA A 19 17.40 -6.72 -13.86
N LEU A 20 16.16 -6.60 -14.36
CA LEU A 20 15.36 -5.37 -14.20
C LEU A 20 15.09 -5.09 -12.72
N VAL A 21 14.66 -6.10 -11.95
CA VAL A 21 14.40 -5.95 -10.51
C VAL A 21 15.67 -5.54 -9.76
N THR A 22 16.80 -6.13 -10.08
CA THR A 22 18.09 -5.76 -9.47
C THR A 22 18.45 -4.31 -9.77
N THR A 23 18.29 -3.88 -11.01
CA THR A 23 18.53 -2.49 -11.42
C THR A 23 17.58 -1.52 -10.71
N TYR A 24 16.30 -1.89 -10.62
CA TYR A 24 15.29 -1.12 -9.92
C TYR A 24 15.62 -0.96 -8.42
N ILE A 25 15.95 -2.03 -7.70
CA ILE A 25 16.33 -1.95 -6.28
C ILE A 25 17.53 -1.05 -6.07
N ASN A 26 18.56 -1.16 -6.95
CA ASN A 26 19.73 -0.30 -6.88
C ASN A 26 19.39 1.18 -7.09
N ALA A 27 18.48 1.49 -8.01
CA ALA A 27 17.99 2.85 -8.23
C ALA A 27 17.20 3.37 -7.01
N MET A 28 16.26 2.56 -6.48
CA MET A 28 15.47 2.93 -5.30
C MET A 28 16.34 3.20 -4.07
N ASN A 29 17.47 2.50 -3.92
CA ASN A 29 18.42 2.75 -2.84
C ASN A 29 19.01 4.17 -2.85
N GLN A 30 19.03 4.85 -4.00
CA GLN A 30 19.58 6.19 -4.16
C GLN A 30 18.52 7.29 -3.96
N LEU A 31 17.23 6.95 -3.99
CA LEU A 31 16.14 7.91 -3.90
C LEU A 31 15.76 8.20 -2.44
N PRO A 32 15.21 9.38 -2.13
CA PRO A 32 14.73 9.76 -0.80
C PRO A 32 13.36 9.12 -0.51
N ILE A 33 13.29 7.81 -0.57
CA ILE A 33 12.09 7.02 -0.23
C ILE A 33 12.39 6.12 0.97
N ASP A 34 11.37 5.78 1.74
CA ASP A 34 11.53 4.98 2.96
C ASP A 34 11.21 3.51 2.72
N TYR A 35 10.16 3.23 1.92
CA TYR A 35 9.65 1.88 1.68
C TYR A 35 9.56 1.55 0.20
N ILE A 36 9.78 0.26 -0.09
CA ILE A 36 9.48 -0.37 -1.39
C ILE A 36 8.42 -1.44 -1.15
N GLU A 37 7.25 -1.31 -1.78
CA GLU A 37 6.19 -2.32 -1.74
C GLU A 37 6.37 -3.28 -2.91
N LEU A 38 6.73 -4.52 -2.59
CA LEU A 38 7.20 -5.50 -3.56
C LEU A 38 6.08 -6.19 -4.35
N GLY A 39 4.94 -6.42 -3.73
CA GLY A 39 3.85 -7.16 -4.36
C GLY A 39 2.89 -7.75 -3.35
N TYR A 40 2.26 -8.86 -3.73
CA TYR A 40 1.29 -9.56 -2.89
C TYR A 40 1.89 -10.79 -2.21
N ARG A 41 1.30 -11.19 -1.07
CA ARG A 41 1.55 -12.45 -0.39
C ARG A 41 0.23 -13.22 -0.28
N ASN A 42 -0.13 -13.95 -1.32
CA ASN A 42 -1.38 -14.69 -1.40
C ASN A 42 -1.20 -16.18 -1.10
N VAL A 43 -2.24 -16.85 -0.61
CA VAL A 43 -2.25 -18.30 -0.33
C VAL A 43 -2.21 -19.10 -1.63
N SER A 44 -3.00 -18.70 -2.60
CA SER A 44 -3.02 -19.27 -3.97
C SER A 44 -3.66 -18.30 -4.93
N SER A 45 -3.30 -18.43 -6.22
CA SER A 45 -4.00 -17.76 -7.30
C SER A 45 -4.40 -18.78 -8.37
N ASN A 46 -5.57 -18.58 -9.01
CA ASN A 46 -5.94 -19.32 -10.19
C ASN A 46 -5.25 -18.71 -11.41
N GLY A 47 -4.59 -19.55 -12.20
CA GLY A 47 -3.86 -19.12 -13.39
C GLY A 47 -2.42 -18.73 -13.11
N TYR A 48 -1.73 -18.29 -14.18
CA TYR A 48 -0.34 -17.84 -14.07
C TYR A 48 -0.25 -16.47 -13.40
N THR A 49 0.63 -16.38 -12.41
CA THR A 49 0.99 -15.13 -11.76
C THR A 49 2.50 -15.15 -11.52
N GLY A 50 3.17 -14.07 -11.87
CA GLY A 50 4.60 -13.91 -11.63
C GLY A 50 4.95 -13.84 -10.15
N LYS A 51 6.24 -13.92 -9.88
CA LYS A 51 6.79 -14.07 -8.52
C LYS A 51 6.41 -12.94 -7.55
N PHE A 52 6.10 -11.74 -8.03
CA PHE A 52 5.65 -10.62 -7.18
C PHE A 52 4.14 -10.66 -6.85
N GLY A 53 3.37 -11.53 -7.49
CA GLY A 53 1.97 -11.80 -7.13
C GLY A 53 1.81 -12.69 -5.90
N TYR A 54 2.89 -13.40 -5.47
CA TYR A 54 2.90 -14.24 -4.26
C TYR A 54 4.19 -14.12 -3.43
N SER A 55 5.16 -13.34 -3.87
CA SER A 55 6.41 -12.96 -3.17
C SER A 55 7.09 -14.15 -2.45
N PRO A 56 7.70 -15.09 -3.18
CA PRO A 56 8.33 -16.27 -2.57
C PRO A 56 9.52 -15.85 -1.70
N VAL A 57 9.83 -16.66 -0.69
CA VAL A 57 10.90 -16.39 0.29
C VAL A 57 12.25 -16.17 -0.38
N SER A 58 12.55 -16.89 -1.46
CA SER A 58 13.80 -16.74 -2.21
C SER A 58 13.98 -15.34 -2.79
N ILE A 59 12.92 -14.78 -3.38
CA ILE A 59 12.91 -13.41 -3.92
C ILE A 59 13.02 -12.39 -2.79
N LEU A 60 12.25 -12.55 -1.71
CA LEU A 60 12.31 -11.64 -0.57
C LEU A 60 13.71 -11.61 0.06
N LYS A 61 14.37 -12.78 0.21
CA LYS A 61 15.77 -12.86 0.67
C LYS A 61 16.73 -12.13 -0.26
N HIS A 62 16.58 -12.35 -1.58
CA HIS A 62 17.43 -11.68 -2.56
C HIS A 62 17.27 -10.15 -2.48
N ILE A 63 16.04 -9.65 -2.44
CA ILE A 63 15.77 -8.21 -2.37
C ILE A 63 16.22 -7.64 -1.02
N ARG A 64 15.96 -8.31 0.10
CA ARG A 64 16.39 -7.85 1.43
C ARG A 64 17.91 -7.65 1.49
N ASN A 65 18.67 -8.56 0.91
CA ASN A 65 20.13 -8.47 0.90
C ASN A 65 20.67 -7.30 0.05
N ASN A 66 19.88 -6.80 -0.89
CA ASN A 66 20.27 -5.73 -1.81
C ASN A 66 19.58 -4.39 -1.51
N SER A 67 18.53 -4.38 -0.70
CA SER A 67 17.78 -3.16 -0.38
C SER A 67 18.29 -2.49 0.89
N LYS A 68 18.50 -1.18 0.82
CA LYS A 68 18.73 -0.30 1.98
C LYS A 68 17.43 0.28 2.53
N LYS A 69 16.31 0.06 1.83
CA LYS A 69 14.99 0.57 2.19
C LYS A 69 14.22 -0.46 2.99
N LYS A 70 13.25 -0.01 3.77
CA LYS A 70 12.26 -0.90 4.36
C LYS A 70 11.43 -1.54 3.25
N LEU A 71 11.02 -2.78 3.47
CA LEU A 71 10.24 -3.55 2.50
C LEU A 71 8.82 -3.75 3.00
N ALA A 72 7.85 -3.54 2.10
CA ALA A 72 6.45 -3.80 2.36
C ALA A 72 5.90 -4.83 1.37
N ILE A 73 4.92 -5.61 1.80
CA ILE A 73 4.09 -6.46 0.93
C ILE A 73 2.62 -6.31 1.28
N MET A 74 1.76 -6.66 0.34
CA MET A 74 0.32 -6.54 0.51
C MET A 74 -0.35 -7.90 0.72
N LEU A 75 -1.24 -7.98 1.70
CA LEU A 75 -2.27 -9.01 1.84
C LEU A 75 -3.61 -8.46 1.37
N ASN A 76 -4.40 -9.30 0.73
CA ASN A 76 -5.77 -8.94 0.35
C ASN A 76 -6.73 -9.50 1.41
N GLU A 77 -7.42 -8.63 2.15
CA GLU A 77 -8.39 -9.01 3.16
C GLU A 77 -9.46 -9.98 2.61
N LYS A 78 -9.87 -9.78 1.37
CA LYS A 78 -10.89 -10.60 0.69
C LYS A 78 -10.51 -12.08 0.66
N SER A 79 -9.24 -12.41 0.50
CA SER A 79 -8.73 -13.78 0.33
C SER A 79 -7.89 -14.31 1.49
N THR A 80 -7.58 -13.50 2.49
CA THR A 80 -6.74 -13.88 3.65
C THR A 80 -7.59 -14.06 4.89
N ARG A 81 -7.32 -15.11 5.65
CA ARG A 81 -7.96 -15.40 6.94
C ARG A 81 -6.90 -15.51 8.04
N PRO A 82 -7.26 -15.34 9.32
CA PRO A 82 -6.33 -15.49 10.44
C PRO A 82 -5.53 -16.81 10.40
N ASP A 83 -6.17 -17.91 10.06
CA ASP A 83 -5.53 -19.24 9.98
C ASP A 83 -4.44 -19.32 8.90
N ASP A 84 -4.49 -18.46 7.86
CA ASP A 84 -3.51 -18.42 6.79
C ASP A 84 -2.21 -17.72 7.23
N LEU A 85 -2.29 -16.85 8.25
CA LEU A 85 -1.21 -15.91 8.59
C LEU A 85 0.08 -16.63 8.99
N SER A 86 0.00 -17.71 9.75
CA SER A 86 1.20 -18.48 10.13
C SER A 86 1.96 -19.01 8.91
N THR A 87 1.24 -19.56 7.93
CA THR A 87 1.82 -20.06 6.69
C THR A 87 2.42 -18.95 5.83
N LEU A 88 1.72 -17.80 5.79
CA LEU A 88 2.15 -16.67 4.97
C LEU A 88 3.30 -15.89 5.58
N LEU A 89 3.29 -15.65 6.90
CA LEU A 89 4.13 -14.66 7.54
C LEU A 89 5.36 -15.22 8.25
N ILE A 90 5.27 -16.40 8.89
CA ILE A 90 6.44 -16.98 9.59
C ILE A 90 7.66 -17.08 8.67
N PRO A 91 7.55 -17.56 7.41
CA PRO A 91 8.71 -17.71 6.54
C PRO A 91 9.38 -16.40 6.12
N ILE A 92 8.74 -15.24 6.35
CA ILE A 92 9.22 -13.94 5.90
C ILE A 92 9.55 -12.97 7.05
N ILE A 93 9.51 -13.44 8.29
CA ILE A 93 9.97 -12.67 9.45
C ILE A 93 11.43 -12.25 9.24
N GLY A 94 11.71 -10.96 9.43
CA GLY A 94 13.03 -10.37 9.20
C GLY A 94 13.38 -10.11 7.71
N LEU A 95 12.53 -10.52 6.77
CA LEU A 95 12.71 -10.22 5.34
C LEU A 95 11.88 -9.02 4.88
N VAL A 96 10.77 -8.75 5.56
CA VAL A 96 9.83 -7.67 5.26
C VAL A 96 9.57 -6.90 6.55
N ASP A 97 9.39 -5.60 6.46
CA ASP A 97 9.17 -4.72 7.61
C ASP A 97 7.67 -4.47 7.84
N MET A 98 6.90 -4.24 6.76
CA MET A 98 5.48 -3.86 6.84
C MET A 98 4.59 -4.80 6.02
N ILE A 99 3.47 -5.20 6.62
CA ILE A 99 2.37 -5.88 5.93
C ILE A 99 1.24 -4.86 5.74
N ARG A 100 0.90 -4.56 4.49
CA ARG A 100 -0.23 -3.69 4.12
C ARG A 100 -1.45 -4.55 3.80
N ILE A 101 -2.61 -4.19 4.33
CA ILE A 101 -3.87 -4.92 4.13
C ILE A 101 -4.74 -4.11 3.17
N ALA A 102 -4.94 -4.63 1.95
CA ALA A 102 -5.94 -4.07 1.03
C ALA A 102 -7.34 -4.43 1.53
N VAL A 103 -8.15 -3.44 1.82
CA VAL A 103 -9.47 -3.64 2.44
C VAL A 103 -10.54 -2.77 1.81
N ASP A 104 -11.71 -3.38 1.55
CA ASP A 104 -12.96 -2.66 1.29
C ASP A 104 -13.53 -2.14 2.62
N PRO A 105 -13.99 -0.86 2.72
CA PRO A 105 -14.59 -0.31 3.93
C PRO A 105 -15.67 -1.19 4.56
N ILE A 106 -16.45 -1.91 3.77
CA ILE A 106 -17.49 -2.83 4.25
C ILE A 106 -16.93 -3.96 5.12
N ASN A 107 -15.68 -4.35 4.86
CA ASN A 107 -14.97 -5.44 5.54
C ASN A 107 -13.94 -4.93 6.57
N PHE A 108 -13.98 -3.66 6.92
CA PHE A 108 -12.96 -3.02 7.74
C PHE A 108 -12.70 -3.76 9.07
N GLU A 109 -13.74 -4.26 9.71
CA GLU A 109 -13.59 -4.99 10.97
C GLU A 109 -12.82 -6.31 10.83
N ARG A 110 -12.96 -7.00 9.69
CA ARG A 110 -12.16 -8.20 9.41
C ARG A 110 -10.68 -7.83 9.22
N ALA A 111 -10.40 -6.70 8.58
CA ALA A 111 -9.03 -6.20 8.46
C ALA A 111 -8.43 -5.83 9.83
N VAL A 112 -9.24 -5.29 10.76
CA VAL A 112 -8.78 -5.02 12.14
C VAL A 112 -8.40 -6.31 12.86
N ILE A 113 -9.16 -7.41 12.67
CA ILE A 113 -8.81 -8.72 13.23
C ILE A 113 -7.48 -9.20 12.65
N LEU A 114 -7.33 -9.18 11.31
CA LEU A 114 -6.07 -9.54 10.65
C LEU A 114 -4.89 -8.71 11.14
N ALA A 115 -5.08 -7.39 11.28
CA ALA A 115 -4.04 -6.48 11.74
C ALA A 115 -3.53 -6.84 13.14
N LYS A 116 -4.43 -7.17 14.07
CA LYS A 116 -4.06 -7.59 15.42
C LYS A 116 -3.21 -8.86 15.42
N GLU A 117 -3.58 -9.84 14.61
CA GLU A 117 -2.80 -11.08 14.45
C GLU A 117 -1.44 -10.82 13.79
N ILE A 118 -1.40 -10.00 12.73
CA ILE A 118 -0.14 -9.64 12.03
C ILE A 118 0.83 -8.97 13.00
N LYS A 119 0.36 -8.08 13.88
CA LYS A 119 1.20 -7.44 14.90
C LYS A 119 1.89 -8.44 15.82
N GLN A 120 1.27 -9.59 16.11
CA GLN A 120 1.87 -10.64 16.95
C GLN A 120 3.11 -11.28 16.31
N PHE A 121 3.22 -11.25 14.98
CA PHE A 121 4.42 -11.72 14.26
C PHE A 121 5.54 -10.66 14.22
N GLY A 122 5.32 -9.45 14.77
CA GLY A 122 6.32 -8.40 14.87
C GLY A 122 6.42 -7.48 13.65
N PHE A 123 5.48 -7.54 12.72
CA PHE A 123 5.45 -6.63 11.56
C PHE A 123 4.84 -5.26 11.87
N GLU A 124 5.27 -4.24 11.16
CA GLU A 124 4.49 -3.03 10.98
C GLU A 124 3.23 -3.36 10.18
N VAL A 125 2.10 -2.68 10.48
CA VAL A 125 0.81 -2.95 9.81
C VAL A 125 0.25 -1.70 9.18
N GLY A 126 0.01 -1.75 7.86
CA GLY A 126 -0.65 -0.69 7.10
C GLY A 126 -2.05 -1.11 6.63
N PHE A 127 -3.01 -0.21 6.69
CA PHE A 127 -4.31 -0.38 6.05
C PHE A 127 -4.34 0.38 4.74
N ASN A 128 -4.57 -0.32 3.61
CA ASN A 128 -4.89 0.31 2.33
C ASN A 128 -6.40 0.28 2.14
N THR A 129 -7.07 1.31 2.63
CA THR A 129 -8.54 1.36 2.61
C THR A 129 -9.02 1.95 1.29
N MET A 130 -9.61 1.08 0.47
CA MET A 130 -10.04 1.38 -0.89
C MET A 130 -11.27 2.28 -0.94
N TYR A 131 -11.58 2.77 -2.14
CA TYR A 131 -12.82 3.48 -2.49
C TYR A 131 -13.07 4.76 -1.71
N MET A 132 -12.02 5.54 -1.46
CA MET A 132 -12.09 6.78 -0.67
C MET A 132 -13.23 7.71 -1.10
N SER A 133 -13.52 7.84 -2.39
CA SER A 133 -14.62 8.66 -2.92
C SER A 133 -16.01 8.21 -2.46
N LYS A 134 -16.14 6.97 -1.95
CA LYS A 134 -17.40 6.39 -1.49
C LYS A 134 -17.52 6.24 0.02
N TRP A 135 -16.53 6.66 0.79
CA TRP A 135 -16.52 6.41 2.24
C TRP A 135 -17.73 6.99 2.98
N LYS A 136 -18.28 8.10 2.50
CA LYS A 136 -19.49 8.69 3.06
C LYS A 136 -20.75 7.86 2.82
N GLU A 137 -20.74 6.98 1.82
CA GLU A 137 -21.83 6.06 1.51
C GLU A 137 -21.86 4.83 2.43
N TYR A 138 -20.72 4.50 3.06
CA TYR A 138 -20.60 3.38 4.00
C TYR A 138 -20.96 3.83 5.42
N GLU A 139 -22.20 3.57 5.84
CA GLU A 139 -22.72 3.97 7.14
C GLU A 139 -21.81 3.52 8.30
N GLY A 140 -21.41 4.46 9.14
CA GLY A 140 -20.58 4.23 10.31
C GLY A 140 -19.15 3.79 10.03
N PHE A 141 -18.69 3.78 8.76
CA PHE A 141 -17.31 3.37 8.46
C PHE A 141 -16.28 4.30 9.12
N LEU A 142 -16.46 5.61 8.97
CA LEU A 142 -15.50 6.59 9.50
C LEU A 142 -15.39 6.54 11.03
N ASP A 143 -16.45 6.14 11.74
CA ASP A 143 -16.40 5.96 13.19
C ASP A 143 -15.60 4.70 13.60
N LYS A 144 -15.48 3.71 12.71
CA LYS A 144 -14.67 2.53 12.94
C LYS A 144 -13.16 2.78 12.90
N LEU A 145 -12.72 3.93 12.40
CA LEU A 145 -11.28 4.27 12.32
C LEU A 145 -10.62 4.32 13.69
N GLU A 146 -11.35 4.61 14.76
CA GLU A 146 -10.81 4.57 16.11
C GLU A 146 -10.31 3.16 16.53
N LYS A 147 -10.84 2.10 15.90
CA LYS A 147 -10.47 0.70 16.20
C LYS A 147 -9.04 0.34 15.82
N ILE A 148 -8.38 1.13 14.96
CA ILE A 148 -6.99 0.87 14.55
C ILE A 148 -5.96 1.58 15.42
N ASN A 149 -6.38 2.44 16.34
CA ASN A 149 -5.49 3.14 17.25
C ASN A 149 -4.68 2.16 18.12
N GLY A 150 -3.36 2.31 18.14
CA GLY A 150 -2.46 1.39 18.84
C GLY A 150 -2.25 0.04 18.15
N ILE A 151 -2.82 -0.19 16.95
CA ILE A 151 -2.66 -1.40 16.15
C ILE A 151 -1.93 -1.08 14.85
N ALA A 152 -2.46 -0.12 14.09
CA ALA A 152 -1.91 0.26 12.79
C ALA A 152 -0.72 1.20 12.92
N ASP A 153 0.28 0.99 12.08
CA ASP A 153 1.43 1.90 11.89
C ASP A 153 1.20 2.83 10.70
N LEU A 154 0.20 2.54 9.85
CA LEU A 154 -0.19 3.35 8.71
C LEU A 154 -1.67 3.12 8.34
N PHE A 155 -2.42 4.20 8.19
CA PHE A 155 -3.75 4.18 7.57
C PHE A 155 -3.71 4.92 6.24
N CYS A 156 -3.70 4.19 5.13
CA CYS A 156 -3.61 4.76 3.78
C CYS A 156 -5.00 4.93 3.16
N MET A 157 -5.32 6.16 2.81
CA MET A 157 -6.52 6.57 2.07
C MET A 157 -6.29 6.29 0.58
N VAL A 158 -7.10 5.43 -0.04
CA VAL A 158 -6.90 5.02 -1.43
C VAL A 158 -7.98 5.59 -2.34
N ASP A 159 -7.62 6.50 -3.24
CA ASP A 159 -8.47 6.94 -4.34
C ASP A 159 -8.51 5.90 -5.46
N SER A 160 -9.26 4.82 -5.21
CA SER A 160 -9.30 3.65 -6.11
C SER A 160 -9.78 3.94 -7.52
N PHE A 161 -10.54 5.02 -7.72
CA PHE A 161 -11.10 5.40 -9.01
C PHE A 161 -10.37 6.57 -9.67
N GLY A 162 -9.43 7.21 -8.95
CA GLY A 162 -8.77 8.43 -9.41
C GLY A 162 -9.77 9.55 -9.71
N GLY A 163 -10.84 9.63 -8.94
CA GLY A 163 -12.00 10.46 -9.21
C GLY A 163 -12.27 11.57 -8.18
N ILE A 164 -11.40 11.72 -7.18
CA ILE A 164 -11.55 12.76 -6.16
C ILE A 164 -10.80 14.04 -6.56
N THR A 165 -11.23 15.14 -5.95
CA THR A 165 -10.65 16.48 -6.18
C THR A 165 -9.82 16.93 -4.97
N PRO A 166 -8.99 17.98 -5.09
CA PRO A 166 -8.26 18.54 -3.95
C PRO A 166 -9.18 18.95 -2.78
N SER A 167 -10.40 19.43 -3.06
CA SER A 167 -11.37 19.75 -1.99
C SER A 167 -11.84 18.53 -1.22
N ASP A 168 -12.02 17.38 -1.91
CA ASP A 168 -12.38 16.12 -1.26
C ASP A 168 -11.24 15.62 -0.40
N ILE A 169 -9.98 15.73 -0.87
CA ILE A 169 -8.78 15.40 -0.09
C ILE A 169 -8.77 16.15 1.23
N LYS A 170 -8.94 17.49 1.18
CA LYS A 170 -8.96 18.34 2.39
C LYS A 170 -10.03 17.87 3.37
N GLU A 171 -11.26 17.73 2.90
CA GLU A 171 -12.38 17.34 3.74
C GLU A 171 -12.15 15.98 4.39
N ILE A 172 -11.81 14.95 3.58
CA ILE A 172 -11.67 13.57 4.07
C ILE A 172 -10.47 13.45 5.02
N THR A 173 -9.33 14.07 4.69
CA THR A 173 -8.15 14.05 5.55
C THR A 173 -8.44 14.64 6.92
N GLN A 174 -9.16 15.78 6.97
CA GLN A 174 -9.55 16.42 8.23
C GLN A 174 -10.49 15.55 9.07
N ILE A 175 -11.40 14.79 8.43
CA ILE A 175 -12.27 13.85 9.13
C ILE A 175 -11.43 12.69 9.69
N VAL A 176 -10.55 12.09 8.88
CA VAL A 176 -9.70 10.97 9.29
C VAL A 176 -8.80 11.36 10.46
N LYS A 177 -8.17 12.53 10.42
CA LYS A 177 -7.33 13.05 11.51
C LYS A 177 -8.06 13.19 12.86
N LYS A 178 -9.36 13.41 12.83
CA LYS A 178 -10.18 13.48 14.06
C LYS A 178 -10.56 12.11 14.60
N LYS A 179 -10.47 11.05 13.76
CA LYS A 179 -10.94 9.69 14.09
C LYS A 179 -9.82 8.72 14.43
N THR A 180 -8.60 8.98 13.99
CA THR A 180 -7.46 8.12 14.31
C THR A 180 -6.22 8.90 14.67
N THR A 181 -5.40 8.32 15.56
CA THR A 181 -4.06 8.82 15.91
C THR A 181 -2.97 8.08 15.12
N CYS A 182 -3.37 7.15 14.26
CA CYS A 182 -2.46 6.41 13.40
C CYS A 182 -1.85 7.36 12.34
N PRO A 183 -0.58 7.21 11.96
CA PRO A 183 -0.02 7.88 10.78
C PRO A 183 -0.89 7.67 9.54
N ILE A 184 -1.10 8.75 8.78
CA ILE A 184 -2.02 8.75 7.63
C ILE A 184 -1.22 8.75 6.34
N GLY A 185 -1.64 7.92 5.38
CA GLY A 185 -1.10 7.87 4.03
C GLY A 185 -2.13 8.23 2.97
N PHE A 186 -1.64 8.56 1.79
CA PHE A 186 -2.47 8.77 0.60
C PHE A 186 -1.91 8.01 -0.61
N HIS A 187 -2.80 7.28 -1.29
CA HIS A 187 -2.53 6.57 -2.54
C HIS A 187 -3.49 7.05 -3.63
N GLY A 188 -2.99 7.83 -4.56
CA GLY A 188 -3.77 8.47 -5.62
C GLY A 188 -3.62 7.77 -6.96
N HIS A 189 -4.75 7.41 -7.61
CA HIS A 189 -4.78 7.04 -9.02
C HIS A 189 -4.98 8.27 -9.90
N ASN A 190 -4.61 8.14 -11.18
CA ASN A 190 -4.47 9.29 -12.09
C ASN A 190 -5.56 9.37 -13.18
N ASN A 191 -6.75 8.79 -12.93
CA ASN A 191 -7.82 8.72 -13.94
C ASN A 191 -8.32 10.10 -14.41
N LEU A 192 -8.37 11.08 -13.52
CA LEU A 192 -8.66 12.49 -13.89
C LEU A 192 -7.40 13.34 -14.09
N GLN A 193 -6.21 12.72 -14.11
CA GLN A 193 -4.91 13.39 -14.12
C GLN A 193 -4.68 14.33 -12.93
N LEU A 194 -5.36 14.06 -11.81
CA LEU A 194 -5.24 14.83 -10.57
C LEU A 194 -4.31 14.18 -9.54
N GLY A 195 -3.67 13.05 -9.85
CA GLY A 195 -2.84 12.30 -8.90
C GLY A 195 -1.77 13.17 -8.22
N LEU A 196 -1.07 14.02 -8.97
CA LEU A 196 -0.05 14.90 -8.42
C LEU A 196 -0.65 15.97 -7.51
N ILE A 197 -1.63 16.74 -8.00
CA ILE A 197 -2.21 17.84 -7.21
C ILE A 197 -2.94 17.31 -5.97
N ASN A 198 -3.63 16.17 -6.06
CA ASN A 198 -4.27 15.54 -4.92
C ASN A 198 -3.23 15.09 -3.87
N THR A 199 -2.09 14.54 -4.31
CA THR A 199 -1.02 14.15 -3.40
C THR A 199 -0.36 15.36 -2.72
N LEU A 200 -0.08 16.43 -3.47
CA LEU A 200 0.44 17.67 -2.89
C LEU A 200 -0.54 18.27 -1.88
N THR A 201 -1.84 18.26 -2.20
CA THR A 201 -2.89 18.68 -1.25
C THR A 201 -2.92 17.80 0.00
N ALA A 202 -2.78 16.47 -0.15
CA ALA A 202 -2.70 15.57 1.00
C ALA A 202 -1.49 15.88 1.89
N ILE A 203 -0.32 16.19 1.29
CA ILE A 203 0.88 16.61 2.02
C ILE A 203 0.63 17.94 2.75
N GLU A 204 0.01 18.92 2.10
CA GLU A 204 -0.37 20.20 2.73
C GLU A 204 -1.33 19.98 3.92
N GLU A 205 -2.24 19.04 3.81
CA GLU A 205 -3.13 18.64 4.92
C GLU A 205 -2.41 17.79 5.97
N GLY A 206 -1.11 17.50 5.80
CA GLY A 206 -0.25 16.84 6.77
C GLY A 206 -0.50 15.34 6.86
N VAL A 207 -0.57 14.64 5.73
CA VAL A 207 -0.41 13.18 5.71
C VAL A 207 1.08 12.83 5.90
N ASP A 208 1.33 11.68 6.52
CA ASP A 208 2.68 11.23 6.88
C ASP A 208 3.34 10.43 5.76
N PHE A 209 2.54 9.78 4.91
CA PHE A 209 2.98 8.90 3.82
C PHE A 209 2.26 9.22 2.52
N VAL A 210 2.99 9.10 1.41
CA VAL A 210 2.41 9.12 0.06
C VAL A 210 2.97 7.96 -0.76
N ASP A 211 2.11 7.37 -1.59
CA ASP A 211 2.49 6.31 -2.51
C ASP A 211 2.71 6.89 -3.92
N ALA A 212 3.74 6.40 -4.60
CA ALA A 212 3.99 6.72 -6.00
C ALA A 212 4.58 5.51 -6.73
N THR A 213 4.63 5.57 -8.06
CA THR A 213 5.25 4.53 -8.90
C THR A 213 6.11 5.16 -9.98
N ILE A 214 7.15 4.44 -10.43
CA ILE A 214 7.95 4.84 -11.58
C ILE A 214 7.03 5.00 -12.80
N LEU A 215 7.15 6.12 -13.49
CA LEU A 215 6.34 6.50 -14.66
C LEU A 215 4.82 6.45 -14.41
N GLY A 216 4.38 6.47 -13.16
CA GLY A 216 2.98 6.32 -12.81
C GLY A 216 2.40 4.93 -13.13
N MET A 217 3.23 3.88 -13.21
CA MET A 217 2.76 2.52 -13.50
C MET A 217 1.73 2.08 -12.48
N GLY A 218 0.57 1.61 -12.95
CA GLY A 218 -0.52 1.14 -12.09
C GLY A 218 -1.76 0.84 -12.93
N ARG A 219 -2.74 0.19 -12.35
CA ARG A 219 -3.96 -0.16 -13.08
C ARG A 219 -4.71 1.08 -13.60
N GLY A 220 -5.53 0.89 -14.64
CA GLY A 220 -6.33 1.96 -15.24
C GLY A 220 -5.45 3.03 -15.90
N ALA A 221 -5.63 4.30 -15.53
CA ALA A 221 -4.83 5.42 -16.02
C ALA A 221 -3.48 5.59 -15.26
N GLY A 222 -3.16 4.64 -14.38
CA GLY A 222 -1.93 4.66 -13.58
C GLY A 222 -2.09 5.39 -12.25
N ASN A 223 -0.95 5.52 -11.58
CA ASN A 223 -0.79 6.13 -10.27
C ASN A 223 -0.13 7.51 -10.36
N LEU A 224 0.16 8.10 -9.22
CA LEU A 224 1.07 9.22 -9.13
C LEU A 224 2.44 8.85 -9.69
N ASN A 225 2.94 9.66 -10.61
CA ASN A 225 4.30 9.52 -11.15
C ASN A 225 5.33 9.98 -10.11
N MET A 226 6.24 9.06 -9.73
CA MET A 226 7.25 9.33 -8.70
C MET A 226 8.23 10.43 -9.12
N GLU A 227 8.63 10.46 -10.39
CA GLU A 227 9.59 11.43 -10.90
C GLU A 227 9.04 12.85 -10.76
N LEU A 228 7.74 13.04 -11.03
CA LEU A 228 7.08 14.33 -10.81
C LEU A 228 7.02 14.69 -9.33
N LEU A 229 6.62 13.74 -8.48
CA LEU A 229 6.54 13.98 -7.04
C LEU A 229 7.91 14.39 -6.47
N LEU A 230 8.96 13.62 -6.75
CA LEU A 230 10.30 13.90 -6.23
C LEU A 230 10.93 15.19 -6.80
N THR A 231 10.42 15.68 -7.92
CA THR A 231 10.85 16.98 -8.47
C THR A 231 10.17 18.16 -7.76
N MET A 232 8.99 17.93 -7.19
CA MET A 232 8.20 18.96 -6.49
C MET A 232 8.52 19.06 -4.99
N LEU A 233 9.10 18.03 -4.39
CA LEU A 233 9.53 18.00 -2.99
C LEU A 233 10.96 18.49 -2.80
#